data_a0189c83107af58244a003f5b62acf66
#
_entry.id   a0189c83107af58244a003f5b62acf66
#
_cell.length_a   1.000
_cell.length_b   1.000
_cell.length_c   1.000
_cell.angle_alpha   90.00
_cell.angle_beta   90.00
_cell.angle_gamma   90.00
#
_symmetry.space_group_name_H-M   'P 1'
#
loop_
_entity.id
_entity.type
_entity.pdbx_description
1 polymer ?
#
loop_
_entity_poly.entity_id
_entity_poly.type
_entity_poly.pdbx_seq_one_letter_code
_entity_poly.pdbx_strand_id
1 'polypeptide(L)'
;MPFQLQPTLQSARLHLAPLRADDFARLYAVACDPLIWEQHPNQNRYQEAVFRNYFQGAMESGGALLITAASSGETIGSSRFYDLDETAGSVAIGYTFLARKYWGGATNLALKTLMLEHAFGFVARVIFHVGEHNTRSRTAMDRLGGIIIGKTPIAYYGEAASTNVIYAIDRDAWQAATGTSAAPSGRSPGPRSTN
;
A
#
# COMPACT_ATOMS: atom_id res chain seq x y z
N MET A 1 12.93 -15.81 4.95
CA MET A 1 13.26 -14.94 3.81
C MET A 1 13.03 -13.50 4.25
N PRO A 2 13.84 -12.52 3.80
CA PRO A 2 13.63 -11.11 4.15
C PRO A 2 12.33 -10.58 3.52
N PHE A 3 11.77 -9.51 4.10
CA PHE A 3 10.60 -8.82 3.56
C PHE A 3 10.90 -8.25 2.16
N GLN A 4 10.05 -8.54 1.19
CA GLN A 4 10.16 -7.96 -0.15
C GLN A 4 9.30 -6.70 -0.23
N LEU A 5 9.94 -5.53 -0.30
CA LEU A 5 9.26 -4.24 -0.44
C LEU A 5 8.61 -4.05 -1.83
N GLN A 6 9.11 -4.73 -2.86
CA GLN A 6 8.58 -4.66 -4.22
C GLN A 6 8.18 -6.05 -4.76
N PRO A 7 7.20 -6.71 -4.13
CA PRO A 7 6.69 -7.98 -4.63
C PRO A 7 5.89 -7.79 -5.93
N THR A 8 5.77 -8.86 -6.71
CA THR A 8 4.72 -8.97 -7.72
C THR A 8 3.53 -9.67 -7.08
N LEU A 9 2.37 -9.00 -7.04
CA LEU A 9 1.13 -9.51 -6.43
C LEU A 9 0.01 -9.48 -7.47
N GLN A 10 -0.90 -10.46 -7.41
CA GLN A 10 -2.00 -10.52 -8.36
C GLN A 10 -3.27 -11.09 -7.74
N SER A 11 -4.41 -10.64 -8.26
CA SER A 11 -5.73 -11.18 -8.01
C SER A 11 -6.52 -11.22 -9.32
N ALA A 12 -7.76 -11.70 -9.28
CA ALA A 12 -8.65 -11.64 -10.44
C ALA A 12 -8.92 -10.20 -10.95
N ARG A 13 -8.66 -9.17 -10.11
CA ARG A 13 -8.96 -7.76 -10.42
C ARG A 13 -7.72 -6.93 -10.70
N LEU A 14 -6.61 -7.22 -10.04
CA LEU A 14 -5.44 -6.35 -9.97
C LEU A 14 -4.15 -7.14 -10.19
N HIS A 15 -3.20 -6.45 -10.81
CA HIS A 15 -1.80 -6.85 -10.85
C HIS A 15 -0.96 -5.69 -10.31
N LEU A 16 -0.09 -5.99 -9.34
CA LEU A 16 0.88 -5.07 -8.75
C LEU A 16 2.28 -5.54 -9.14
N ALA A 17 3.10 -4.64 -9.61
CA ALA A 17 4.49 -4.92 -9.95
C ALA A 17 5.40 -3.80 -9.44
N PRO A 18 6.71 -4.04 -9.26
CA PRO A 18 7.67 -2.99 -8.95
C PRO A 18 7.53 -1.80 -9.90
N LEU A 19 7.43 -0.58 -9.35
CA LEU A 19 7.41 0.65 -10.15
C LEU A 19 8.79 0.85 -10.80
N ARG A 20 8.82 1.21 -12.07
CA ARG A 20 10.03 1.42 -12.86
C ARG A 20 10.11 2.86 -13.39
N ALA A 21 11.30 3.30 -13.76
CA ALA A 21 11.52 4.66 -14.25
C ALA A 21 10.73 4.98 -15.54
N ASP A 22 10.55 3.99 -16.41
CA ASP A 22 9.78 4.10 -17.66
C ASP A 22 8.25 4.12 -17.45
N ASP A 23 7.80 3.87 -16.23
CA ASP A 23 6.38 3.95 -15.86
C ASP A 23 5.86 5.38 -15.66
N PHE A 24 6.75 6.38 -15.65
CA PHE A 24 6.38 7.76 -15.33
C PHE A 24 5.18 8.25 -16.15
N ALA A 25 5.27 8.15 -17.47
CA ALA A 25 4.24 8.71 -18.36
C ALA A 25 2.87 8.08 -18.14
N ARG A 26 2.80 6.73 -18.02
CA ARG A 26 1.54 6.02 -17.82
C ARG A 26 0.96 6.23 -16.42
N LEU A 27 1.81 6.42 -15.41
CA LEU A 27 1.35 6.70 -14.05
C LEU A 27 0.90 8.15 -13.91
N TYR A 28 1.62 9.11 -14.54
CA TYR A 28 1.21 10.51 -14.56
C TYR A 28 -0.11 10.73 -15.30
N ALA A 29 -0.39 9.98 -16.36
CA ALA A 29 -1.68 10.03 -17.05
C ALA A 29 -2.86 9.73 -16.11
N VAL A 30 -2.66 8.96 -15.04
CA VAL A 30 -3.64 8.77 -13.96
C VAL A 30 -3.59 9.93 -12.97
N ALA A 31 -2.39 10.31 -12.54
CA ALA A 31 -2.17 11.27 -11.44
C ALA A 31 -2.53 12.71 -11.82
N CYS A 32 -2.57 13.07 -13.11
CA CYS A 32 -2.89 14.43 -13.58
C CYS A 32 -4.34 14.85 -13.35
N ASP A 33 -5.22 13.95 -12.90
CA ASP A 33 -6.58 14.31 -12.49
C ASP A 33 -6.57 14.99 -11.11
N PRO A 34 -6.89 16.32 -11.01
CA PRO A 34 -6.82 17.05 -9.76
C PRO A 34 -7.77 16.51 -8.67
N LEU A 35 -8.89 15.91 -9.06
CA LEU A 35 -9.87 15.40 -8.12
C LEU A 35 -9.36 14.17 -7.34
N ILE A 36 -8.29 13.50 -7.81
CA ILE A 36 -7.62 12.45 -7.04
C ILE A 36 -7.05 13.03 -5.74
N TRP A 37 -6.54 14.25 -5.78
CA TRP A 37 -5.78 14.88 -4.71
C TRP A 37 -6.60 15.84 -3.84
N GLU A 38 -7.88 16.05 -4.17
CA GLU A 38 -8.76 17.03 -3.52
C GLU A 38 -8.77 16.96 -1.99
N GLN A 39 -8.78 15.74 -1.43
CA GLN A 39 -8.75 15.50 0.02
C GLN A 39 -7.35 15.14 0.55
N HIS A 40 -6.35 15.11 -0.32
CA HIS A 40 -4.99 14.81 0.09
C HIS A 40 -4.33 16.06 0.69
N PRO A 41 -3.46 15.95 1.72
CA PRO A 41 -2.71 17.10 2.23
C PRO A 41 -1.97 17.89 1.14
N ASN A 42 -1.44 17.19 0.13
CA ASN A 42 -0.70 17.77 -0.99
C ASN A 42 -1.58 17.74 -2.25
N GLN A 43 -2.43 18.74 -2.38
CA GLN A 43 -3.47 18.79 -3.42
C GLN A 43 -2.93 19.07 -4.82
N ASN A 44 -1.70 19.55 -4.94
CA ASN A 44 -1.08 19.97 -6.21
C ASN A 44 -0.31 18.87 -6.95
N ARG A 45 -0.37 17.63 -6.50
CA ARG A 45 0.32 16.47 -7.14
C ARG A 45 -0.18 16.16 -8.55
N TYR A 46 -1.30 16.73 -8.99
CA TYR A 46 -1.73 16.63 -10.39
C TYR A 46 -0.85 17.43 -11.36
N GLN A 47 -0.07 18.39 -10.84
CA GLN A 47 0.87 19.17 -11.65
C GLN A 47 2.13 18.33 -11.90
N GLU A 48 2.58 18.26 -13.16
CA GLU A 48 3.66 17.37 -13.56
C GLU A 48 4.95 17.59 -12.76
N ALA A 49 5.35 18.85 -12.56
CA ALA A 49 6.57 19.16 -11.81
C ALA A 49 6.52 18.64 -10.36
N VAL A 50 5.36 18.75 -9.69
CA VAL A 50 5.15 18.22 -8.33
C VAL A 50 5.09 16.70 -8.36
N PHE A 51 4.43 16.12 -9.36
CA PHE A 51 4.36 14.67 -9.50
C PHE A 51 5.73 14.04 -9.80
N ARG A 52 6.61 14.72 -10.53
CA ARG A 52 8.00 14.27 -10.75
C ARG A 52 8.74 14.10 -9.42
N ASN A 53 8.59 15.04 -8.49
CA ASN A 53 9.15 14.93 -7.15
C ASN A 53 8.57 13.74 -6.37
N TYR A 54 7.24 13.58 -6.39
CA TYR A 54 6.57 12.41 -5.82
C TYR A 54 7.09 11.09 -6.41
N PHE A 55 7.25 11.03 -7.74
CA PHE A 55 7.72 9.85 -8.45
C PHE A 55 9.19 9.54 -8.14
N GLN A 56 10.04 10.57 -8.05
CA GLN A 56 11.43 10.41 -7.63
C GLN A 56 11.50 9.79 -6.24
N GLY A 57 10.76 10.33 -5.26
CA GLY A 57 10.68 9.74 -3.92
C GLY A 57 10.09 8.32 -3.92
N ALA A 58 9.23 7.99 -4.91
CA ALA A 58 8.75 6.62 -5.09
C ALA A 58 9.86 5.68 -5.54
N MET A 59 10.69 6.09 -6.49
CA MET A 59 11.83 5.31 -6.98
C MET A 59 12.89 5.12 -5.89
N GLU A 60 13.24 6.18 -5.18
CA GLU A 60 14.25 6.15 -4.11
C GLU A 60 13.83 5.29 -2.91
N SER A 61 12.52 5.18 -2.64
CA SER A 61 12.01 4.37 -1.53
C SER A 61 12.26 2.87 -1.67
N GLY A 62 12.47 2.37 -2.88
CA GLY A 62 12.61 0.93 -3.15
C GLY A 62 11.38 0.09 -2.79
N GLY A 63 10.21 0.71 -2.53
CA GLY A 63 8.99 0.00 -2.11
C GLY A 63 7.73 0.32 -2.93
N ALA A 64 7.87 1.16 -3.96
CA ALA A 64 6.73 1.58 -4.77
C ALA A 64 6.29 0.51 -5.78
N LEU A 65 4.97 0.36 -5.91
CA LEU A 65 4.33 -0.59 -6.81
C LEU A 65 3.43 0.14 -7.79
N LEU A 66 3.51 -0.25 -9.05
CA LEU A 66 2.55 0.10 -10.09
C LEU A 66 1.34 -0.83 -9.98
N ILE A 67 0.15 -0.27 -10.12
CA ILE A 67 -1.11 -1.02 -10.08
C ILE A 67 -1.74 -0.98 -11.46
N THR A 68 -2.09 -2.15 -11.99
CA THR A 68 -2.82 -2.30 -13.24
C THR A 68 -4.09 -3.13 -13.05
N ALA A 69 -5.09 -2.86 -13.86
CA ALA A 69 -6.29 -3.69 -13.93
C ALA A 69 -5.96 -5.02 -14.61
N ALA A 70 -6.27 -6.16 -13.96
CA ALA A 70 -5.91 -7.48 -14.48
C ALA A 70 -6.59 -7.80 -15.84
N SER A 71 -7.80 -7.26 -16.08
CA SER A 71 -8.56 -7.54 -17.29
C SER A 71 -8.05 -6.80 -18.54
N SER A 72 -7.44 -5.60 -18.37
CA SER A 72 -7.07 -4.73 -19.50
C SER A 72 -5.58 -4.38 -19.54
N GLY A 73 -4.83 -4.62 -18.45
CA GLY A 73 -3.46 -4.12 -18.32
C GLY A 73 -3.37 -2.61 -18.11
N GLU A 74 -4.50 -1.91 -18.03
CA GLU A 74 -4.54 -0.46 -17.83
C GLU A 74 -3.89 -0.07 -16.51
N THR A 75 -3.01 0.95 -16.52
CA THR A 75 -2.47 1.55 -15.31
C THR A 75 -3.57 2.30 -14.57
N ILE A 76 -3.78 1.96 -13.31
CA ILE A 76 -4.86 2.55 -12.50
C ILE A 76 -4.37 3.29 -11.26
N GLY A 77 -3.09 3.21 -10.92
CA GLY A 77 -2.51 3.92 -9.79
C GLY A 77 -1.22 3.34 -9.26
N SER A 78 -0.91 3.70 -8.03
CA SER A 78 0.28 3.25 -7.31
C SER A 78 -0.02 3.08 -5.82
N SER A 79 0.81 2.30 -5.15
CA SER A 79 0.89 2.18 -3.68
C SER A 79 2.32 1.86 -3.29
N ARG A 80 2.65 1.90 -1.99
CA ARG A 80 4.02 1.73 -1.53
C ARG A 80 4.07 1.01 -0.21
N PHE A 81 5.05 0.09 -0.05
CA PHE A 81 5.56 -0.33 1.25
C PHE A 81 6.72 0.59 1.64
N TYR A 82 6.80 0.99 2.90
CA TYR A 82 7.87 1.84 3.42
C TYR A 82 7.98 1.70 4.94
N ASP A 83 9.00 2.29 5.54
CA ASP A 83 9.25 2.26 6.99
C ASP A 83 9.16 0.83 7.58
N LEU A 84 9.86 -0.12 6.92
CA LEU A 84 10.01 -1.46 7.46
C LEU A 84 10.84 -1.41 8.74
N ASP A 85 10.26 -1.84 9.86
CA ASP A 85 10.94 -2.05 11.13
C ASP A 85 10.90 -3.56 11.46
N GLU A 86 12.01 -4.24 11.16
CA GLU A 86 12.13 -5.68 11.42
C GLU A 86 12.13 -5.98 12.92
N THR A 87 12.60 -5.05 13.77
CA THR A 87 12.65 -5.21 15.21
C THR A 87 11.27 -5.11 15.84
N ALA A 88 10.49 -4.11 15.42
CA ALA A 88 9.10 -3.95 15.83
C ALA A 88 8.14 -4.91 15.10
N GLY A 89 8.61 -5.59 14.06
CA GLY A 89 7.79 -6.47 13.23
C GLY A 89 6.67 -5.72 12.51
N SER A 90 6.98 -4.53 11.96
CA SER A 90 5.99 -3.67 11.31
C SER A 90 6.47 -3.11 9.98
N VAL A 91 5.53 -2.75 9.12
CA VAL A 91 5.77 -2.04 7.85
C VAL A 91 4.64 -1.06 7.59
N ALA A 92 4.92 0.06 6.94
CA ALA A 92 3.87 0.98 6.52
C ALA A 92 3.41 0.71 5.07
N ILE A 93 2.11 0.90 4.82
CA ILE A 93 1.50 0.95 3.48
C ILE A 93 0.92 2.35 3.27
N GLY A 94 1.31 3.01 2.19
CA GLY A 94 0.81 4.35 1.90
C GLY A 94 1.06 4.80 0.48
N TYR A 95 1.04 6.14 0.30
CA TYR A 95 1.21 6.78 -1.01
C TYR A 95 0.26 6.24 -2.08
N THR A 96 -0.91 5.75 -1.64
CA THR A 96 -1.87 5.09 -2.51
C THR A 96 -2.75 6.11 -3.21
N PHE A 97 -2.81 6.04 -4.52
CA PHE A 97 -3.85 6.68 -5.31
C PHE A 97 -4.35 5.76 -6.42
N LEU A 98 -5.60 5.94 -6.81
CA LEU A 98 -6.26 5.18 -7.86
C LEU A 98 -7.03 6.13 -8.77
N ALA A 99 -7.11 5.82 -10.06
CA ALA A 99 -7.98 6.50 -11.01
C ALA A 99 -9.42 6.50 -10.50
N ARG A 100 -10.12 7.64 -10.63
CA ARG A 100 -11.45 7.87 -10.03
C ARG A 100 -12.50 6.84 -10.45
N LYS A 101 -12.44 6.32 -11.66
CA LYS A 101 -13.36 5.26 -12.12
C LYS A 101 -13.26 3.96 -11.33
N TYR A 102 -12.19 3.80 -10.55
CA TYR A 102 -11.97 2.65 -9.65
C TYR A 102 -12.32 2.95 -8.18
N TRP A 103 -12.87 4.14 -7.89
CA TRP A 103 -13.32 4.48 -6.55
C TRP A 103 -14.69 3.88 -6.21
N GLY A 104 -15.03 3.86 -4.92
CA GLY A 104 -16.34 3.44 -4.41
C GLY A 104 -16.66 1.96 -4.51
N GLY A 105 -15.80 1.18 -5.19
CA GLY A 105 -15.98 -0.25 -5.39
C GLY A 105 -15.02 -1.12 -4.58
N ALA A 106 -14.92 -2.38 -4.96
CA ALA A 106 -14.06 -3.37 -4.32
C ALA A 106 -12.57 -3.21 -4.64
N THR A 107 -12.17 -2.27 -5.52
CA THR A 107 -10.79 -2.16 -6.01
C THR A 107 -9.80 -1.80 -4.90
N ASN A 108 -10.11 -0.77 -4.10
CA ASN A 108 -9.22 -0.40 -2.99
C ASN A 108 -9.14 -1.50 -1.92
N LEU A 109 -10.26 -2.17 -1.65
CA LEU A 109 -10.27 -3.32 -0.73
C LEU A 109 -9.40 -4.45 -1.28
N ALA A 110 -9.55 -4.84 -2.54
CA ALA A 110 -8.74 -5.86 -3.18
C ALA A 110 -7.24 -5.52 -3.17
N LEU A 111 -6.91 -4.24 -3.45
CA LEU A 111 -5.54 -3.74 -3.36
C LEU A 111 -4.96 -3.92 -1.95
N LYS A 112 -5.70 -3.43 -0.95
CA LYS A 112 -5.24 -3.50 0.44
C LYS A 112 -5.16 -4.92 0.94
N THR A 113 -6.11 -5.79 0.58
CA THR A 113 -6.05 -7.22 0.89
C THR A 113 -4.77 -7.85 0.37
N LEU A 114 -4.44 -7.68 -0.92
CA LEU A 114 -3.20 -8.22 -1.50
C LEU A 114 -1.94 -7.74 -0.75
N MET A 115 -1.88 -6.45 -0.44
CA MET A 115 -0.73 -5.89 0.25
C MET A 115 -0.65 -6.34 1.71
N LEU A 116 -1.78 -6.44 2.42
CA LEU A 116 -1.83 -6.93 3.80
C LEU A 116 -1.47 -8.42 3.89
N GLU A 117 -1.99 -9.25 2.99
CA GLU A 117 -1.65 -10.69 2.95
C GLU A 117 -0.16 -10.89 2.71
N HIS A 118 0.45 -10.14 1.78
CA HIS A 118 1.89 -10.17 1.59
C HIS A 118 2.63 -9.74 2.87
N ALA A 119 2.26 -8.59 3.45
CA ALA A 119 2.93 -8.05 4.64
C ALA A 119 2.85 -9.01 5.83
N PHE A 120 1.69 -9.60 6.08
CA PHE A 120 1.47 -10.51 7.21
C PHE A 120 2.16 -11.86 7.08
N GLY A 121 2.74 -12.17 5.93
CA GLY A 121 3.70 -13.27 5.80
C GLY A 121 5.04 -13.01 6.51
N PHE A 122 5.34 -11.75 6.87
CA PHE A 122 6.65 -11.33 7.39
C PHE A 122 6.56 -10.52 8.68
N VAL A 123 5.54 -9.65 8.82
CA VAL A 123 5.39 -8.74 9.96
C VAL A 123 4.10 -9.01 10.73
N ALA A 124 4.05 -8.57 11.98
CA ALA A 124 2.87 -8.72 12.84
C ALA A 124 1.90 -7.53 12.72
N ARG A 125 2.39 -6.38 12.22
CA ARG A 125 1.61 -5.12 12.18
C ARG A 125 1.84 -4.35 10.90
N VAL A 126 0.77 -3.79 10.34
CA VAL A 126 0.83 -2.85 9.23
C VAL A 126 0.32 -1.48 9.68
N ILE A 127 1.09 -0.44 9.34
CA ILE A 127 0.82 0.96 9.70
C ILE A 127 0.33 1.72 8.47
N PHE A 128 -0.59 2.67 8.70
CA PHE A 128 -1.05 3.60 7.67
C PHE A 128 -1.03 5.03 8.22
N HIS A 129 -0.45 5.94 7.44
CA HIS A 129 -0.49 7.36 7.72
C HIS A 129 -1.54 8.00 6.80
N VAL A 130 -2.59 8.57 7.39
CA VAL A 130 -3.71 9.14 6.64
C VAL A 130 -3.90 10.59 7.05
N GLY A 131 -3.88 11.50 6.07
CA GLY A 131 -4.12 12.92 6.34
C GLY A 131 -5.40 13.14 7.15
N GLU A 132 -5.34 13.94 8.19
CA GLU A 132 -6.42 14.13 9.17
C GLU A 132 -7.75 14.50 8.52
N HIS A 133 -7.71 15.29 7.45
CA HIS A 133 -8.89 15.76 6.72
C HIS A 133 -9.26 14.88 5.51
N ASN A 134 -8.52 13.81 5.24
CA ASN A 134 -8.82 12.88 4.14
C ASN A 134 -9.89 11.86 4.58
N THR A 135 -11.13 12.31 4.60
CA THR A 135 -12.28 11.50 5.06
C THR A 135 -12.47 10.24 4.23
N ARG A 136 -12.23 10.31 2.91
CA ARG A 136 -12.29 9.15 2.01
C ARG A 136 -11.32 8.05 2.44
N SER A 137 -10.05 8.41 2.68
CA SER A 137 -9.05 7.43 3.12
C SER A 137 -9.30 6.93 4.53
N ARG A 138 -9.78 7.78 5.44
CA ARG A 138 -10.14 7.39 6.80
C ARG A 138 -11.28 6.38 6.81
N THR A 139 -12.36 6.64 6.05
CA THR A 139 -13.46 5.67 5.88
C THR A 139 -12.97 4.33 5.29
N ALA A 140 -11.99 4.36 4.39
CA ALA A 140 -11.40 3.13 3.88
C ALA A 140 -10.62 2.35 4.96
N MET A 141 -9.94 3.04 5.89
CA MET A 141 -9.26 2.40 7.03
C MET A 141 -10.26 1.78 8.00
N ASP A 142 -11.35 2.48 8.30
CA ASP A 142 -12.42 1.96 9.17
C ASP A 142 -13.01 0.66 8.61
N ARG A 143 -13.25 0.60 7.29
CA ARG A 143 -13.76 -0.60 6.60
C ARG A 143 -12.76 -1.76 6.57
N LEU A 144 -11.46 -1.47 6.65
CA LEU A 144 -10.40 -2.48 6.74
C LEU A 144 -10.18 -2.99 8.17
N GLY A 145 -10.87 -2.42 9.17
CA GLY A 145 -10.66 -2.76 10.57
C GLY A 145 -9.41 -2.10 11.18
N GLY A 146 -8.95 -1.00 10.58
CA GLY A 146 -7.82 -0.23 11.11
C GLY A 146 -8.18 0.46 12.42
N ILE A 147 -7.31 0.34 13.42
CA ILE A 147 -7.44 1.03 14.71
C ILE A 147 -6.56 2.27 14.75
N ILE A 148 -7.06 3.37 15.29
CA ILE A 148 -6.26 4.60 15.48
C ILE A 148 -5.32 4.39 16.66
N ILE A 149 -4.01 4.56 16.43
CA ILE A 149 -2.98 4.43 17.46
C ILE A 149 -2.28 5.76 17.78
N GLY A 150 -2.57 6.83 17.02
CA GLY A 150 -2.00 8.14 17.28
C GLY A 150 -2.25 9.15 16.16
N LYS A 151 -1.62 10.32 16.34
CA LYS A 151 -1.52 11.37 15.32
C LYS A 151 -0.11 11.94 15.36
N THR A 152 0.44 12.30 14.20
CA THR A 152 1.75 12.92 14.09
C THR A 152 1.83 13.83 12.86
N PRO A 153 2.62 14.92 12.90
CA PRO A 153 2.99 15.63 11.69
C PRO A 153 3.96 14.77 10.86
N ILE A 154 3.69 14.63 9.56
CA ILE A 154 4.54 13.91 8.62
C ILE A 154 4.86 14.84 7.45
N ALA A 155 6.16 14.97 7.14
CA ALA A 155 6.63 15.59 5.91
C ALA A 155 6.85 14.50 4.88
N TYR A 156 6.14 14.59 3.76
CA TYR A 156 6.39 13.73 2.62
C TYR A 156 7.57 14.27 1.79
N TYR A 157 8.17 13.42 0.99
CA TYR A 157 9.35 13.75 0.18
C TYR A 157 9.16 15.09 -0.58
N GLY A 158 9.95 16.10 -0.22
CA GLY A 158 9.90 17.43 -0.82
C GLY A 158 8.63 18.24 -0.58
N GLU A 159 7.78 17.84 0.37
CA GLU A 159 6.49 18.47 0.67
C GLU A 159 6.42 18.98 2.12
N ALA A 160 5.52 19.92 2.40
CA ALA A 160 5.32 20.44 3.74
C ALA A 160 4.74 19.37 4.68
N ALA A 161 5.11 19.44 5.96
CA ALA A 161 4.53 18.57 6.97
C ALA A 161 3.02 18.83 7.15
N SER A 162 2.26 17.76 7.30
CA SER A 162 0.83 17.82 7.59
C SER A 162 0.47 16.81 8.66
N THR A 163 -0.59 17.09 9.46
CA THR A 163 -1.06 16.16 10.48
C THR A 163 -1.68 14.91 9.85
N ASN A 164 -1.17 13.76 10.27
CA ASN A 164 -1.69 12.47 9.87
C ASN A 164 -2.24 11.71 11.09
N VAL A 165 -3.36 11.02 10.88
CA VAL A 165 -3.88 10.01 11.79
C VAL A 165 -3.19 8.69 11.47
N ILE A 166 -2.65 8.05 12.50
CA ILE A 166 -1.93 6.78 12.38
C ILE A 166 -2.91 5.65 12.66
N TYR A 167 -3.08 4.77 11.69
CA TYR A 167 -3.85 3.54 11.83
C TYR A 167 -2.91 2.35 11.89
N ALA A 168 -3.31 1.33 12.64
CA ALA A 168 -2.65 0.02 12.64
C ALA A 168 -3.67 -1.08 12.33
N ILE A 169 -3.20 -2.11 11.63
CA ILE A 169 -3.89 -3.38 11.49
C ILE A 169 -2.94 -4.48 11.95
N ASP A 170 -3.35 -5.26 12.93
CA ASP A 170 -2.58 -6.39 13.43
C ASP A 170 -2.95 -7.67 12.68
N ARG A 171 -1.96 -8.53 12.41
CA ARG A 171 -2.12 -9.77 11.66
C ARG A 171 -3.22 -10.66 12.23
N ASP A 172 -3.21 -10.88 13.55
CA ASP A 172 -4.14 -11.81 14.18
C ASP A 172 -5.60 -11.29 14.10
N ALA A 173 -5.78 -9.97 14.25
CA ALA A 173 -7.10 -9.34 14.08
C ALA A 173 -7.58 -9.43 12.63
N TRP A 174 -6.68 -9.21 11.65
CA TRP A 174 -6.96 -9.35 10.24
C TRP A 174 -7.37 -10.78 9.87
N GLN A 175 -6.62 -11.78 10.32
CA GLN A 175 -6.89 -13.18 10.06
C GLN A 175 -8.22 -13.63 10.67
N ALA A 176 -8.52 -13.19 11.90
CA ALA A 176 -9.79 -13.47 12.53
C ALA A 176 -10.99 -12.87 11.76
N ALA A 177 -10.83 -11.64 11.24
CA ALA A 177 -11.89 -10.95 10.50
C ALA A 177 -12.12 -11.52 9.08
N THR A 178 -11.06 -12.03 8.43
CA THR A 178 -11.12 -12.51 7.03
C THR A 178 -11.25 -14.02 6.90
N GLY A 179 -11.12 -14.77 7.99
CA GLY A 179 -11.08 -16.23 7.99
C GLY A 179 -9.81 -16.82 7.36
N THR A 180 -8.78 -16.00 7.14
CA THR A 180 -7.52 -16.39 6.51
C THR A 180 -6.58 -16.91 7.59
N SER A 181 -6.53 -18.23 7.81
CA SER A 181 -5.51 -18.84 8.68
C SER A 181 -4.17 -18.88 7.95
N ALA A 182 -3.08 -18.46 8.63
CA ALA A 182 -1.74 -18.65 8.10
C ALA A 182 -1.49 -20.16 7.91
N ALA A 183 -1.18 -20.58 6.69
CA ALA A 183 -0.71 -21.94 6.46
C ALA A 183 0.56 -22.16 7.30
N PRO A 184 0.65 -23.21 8.14
CA PRO A 184 1.86 -23.49 8.90
C PRO A 184 2.99 -23.72 7.92
N SER A 185 4.09 -22.98 8.09
CA SER A 185 5.35 -23.21 7.34
C SER A 185 5.73 -24.67 7.50
N GLY A 186 5.64 -25.45 6.42
CA GLY A 186 5.83 -26.88 6.40
C GLY A 186 7.21 -27.26 6.96
N ARG A 187 7.22 -27.95 8.10
CA ARG A 187 8.35 -28.77 8.51
C ARG A 187 8.39 -29.95 7.55
N SER A 188 9.40 -29.99 6.70
CA SER A 188 9.75 -31.21 5.97
C SER A 188 10.01 -32.36 7.00
N PRO A 189 9.35 -33.50 6.86
CA PRO A 189 9.70 -34.67 7.67
C PRO A 189 11.11 -35.11 7.27
N GLY A 190 12.01 -35.15 8.25
CA GLY A 190 13.36 -35.71 8.10
C GLY A 190 13.31 -37.18 7.66
N PRO A 191 14.37 -37.69 7.01
CA PRO A 191 14.40 -39.05 6.50
C PRO A 191 14.35 -40.06 7.68
N ARG A 192 13.42 -41.01 7.57
CA ARG A 192 13.34 -42.14 8.49
C ARG A 192 14.59 -42.99 8.27
N SER A 193 15.42 -43.16 9.32
CA SER A 193 16.45 -44.16 9.35
C SER A 193 15.79 -45.54 9.44
N THR A 194 16.01 -46.36 8.42
CA THR A 194 15.76 -47.81 8.50
C THR A 194 17.00 -48.46 9.06
N ASN A 195 16.84 -49.11 10.19
CA ASN A 195 17.71 -50.14 10.70
C ASN A 195 17.12 -51.51 10.31
#